data_6b055e17fc39381503f06e6ccbc46757
#
_entry.id   6b055e17fc39381503f06e6ccbc46757
#
_cell.length_a   1.000
_cell.length_b   1.000
_cell.length_c   1.000
_cell.angle_alpha   90.00
_cell.angle_beta   90.00
_cell.angle_gamma   90.00
#
_symmetry.space_group_name_H-M   'P 1'
#
loop_
_entity.id
_entity.type
_entity.pdbx_description
1 polymer ?
#
loop_
_entity_poly.entity_id
_entity_poly.type
_entity_poly.pdbx_seq_one_letter_code
_entity_poly.pdbx_strand_id
1 'polypeptide(L)'
;MTALAKDFQRKSMGTSAVVSRGFACPVAASTTIYKGALVAINASGYLVPASADRNLRVVGIAEDGADNSAGSAGDLTVVVLRGVYLFANSSTTAAVSDADIGRFCYAVDDNTVARHNAVGTRPAAGRVIGVGTEGVYVETGLVTDEEGVRDIMLLAGADLSARLHLPVKLSTTTAVSATTAGEPILGIQQNAPASGAVCIVRVAGISNIILGDTISVGAQLAVEAASGRAKAAVVTTVDASGASATAASTGSYVFGLCIVGGADGDTGLCLLTHAGAIPGTYA
;
A
#
# COMPACT_ATOMS: atom_id res chain seq x y z
N MET A 1 -29.10 2.95 3.34
CA MET A 1 -28.23 3.38 2.23
C MET A 1 -27.63 2.14 1.65
N THR A 2 -27.44 2.08 0.36
CA THR A 2 -27.10 0.86 -0.37
C THR A 2 -25.93 1.14 -1.30
N ALA A 3 -25.18 0.09 -1.60
CA ALA A 3 -24.15 0.07 -2.66
C ALA A 3 -24.72 0.55 -4.01
N LEU A 4 -23.85 0.99 -4.89
CA LEU A 4 -24.25 1.41 -6.23
C LEU A 4 -24.85 0.23 -7.01
N ALA A 5 -25.92 0.50 -7.72
CA ALA A 5 -26.61 -0.44 -8.64
C ALA A 5 -26.57 0.03 -10.10
N LYS A 6 -25.93 1.18 -10.35
CA LYS A 6 -25.74 1.79 -11.66
C LYS A 6 -24.64 2.86 -11.60
N ASP A 7 -24.15 3.28 -12.73
CA ASP A 7 -23.17 4.37 -12.84
C ASP A 7 -23.66 5.66 -12.18
N PHE A 8 -22.76 6.32 -11.46
CA PHE A 8 -23.03 7.53 -10.71
C PHE A 8 -21.92 8.57 -10.90
N GLN A 9 -22.28 9.78 -11.33
CA GLN A 9 -21.34 10.91 -11.44
C GLN A 9 -21.17 11.54 -10.05
N ARG A 10 -20.02 11.32 -9.40
CA ARG A 10 -19.72 11.90 -8.09
C ARG A 10 -19.50 13.40 -8.18
N LYS A 11 -20.05 14.12 -7.21
CA LYS A 11 -19.68 15.50 -6.97
C LYS A 11 -18.28 15.56 -6.38
N SER A 12 -17.43 16.45 -6.88
CA SER A 12 -16.11 16.75 -6.33
C SER A 12 -16.10 18.13 -5.69
N MET A 13 -15.28 18.31 -4.65
CA MET A 13 -15.07 19.61 -4.03
C MET A 13 -13.83 20.28 -4.65
N GLY A 14 -14.05 21.44 -5.26
CA GLY A 14 -13.01 22.31 -5.80
C GLY A 14 -12.68 22.13 -7.28
N THR A 15 -12.28 23.23 -7.91
CA THR A 15 -11.79 23.33 -9.28
C THR A 15 -10.27 23.19 -9.38
N SER A 16 -9.62 22.76 -8.29
CA SER A 16 -8.18 22.54 -8.33
C SER A 16 -7.93 21.31 -9.17
N ALA A 17 -7.39 21.55 -10.35
CA ALA A 17 -6.78 20.53 -11.20
C ALA A 17 -5.51 19.97 -10.49
N VAL A 18 -5.69 19.33 -9.35
CA VAL A 18 -4.83 18.22 -9.03
C VAL A 18 -5.19 17.20 -10.11
N VAL A 19 -4.43 17.21 -11.18
CA VAL A 19 -4.47 16.17 -12.20
C VAL A 19 -4.12 14.90 -11.45
N SER A 20 -5.16 14.26 -10.90
CA SER A 20 -5.09 12.91 -10.43
C SER A 20 -4.73 12.10 -11.66
N ARG A 21 -3.47 11.77 -11.81
CA ARG A 21 -3.08 10.80 -12.83
C ARG A 21 -3.78 9.52 -12.42
N GLY A 22 -4.87 9.19 -13.11
CA GLY A 22 -5.58 7.96 -12.92
C GLY A 22 -4.62 6.79 -13.11
N PHE A 23 -4.72 5.79 -12.25
CA PHE A 23 -3.96 4.56 -12.35
C PHE A 23 -4.89 3.46 -12.84
N ALA A 24 -4.55 2.84 -13.98
CA ALA A 24 -5.34 1.73 -14.51
C ALA A 24 -5.12 0.47 -13.66
N CYS A 25 -6.18 -0.04 -13.07
CA CYS A 25 -6.17 -1.22 -12.22
C CYS A 25 -6.91 -2.37 -12.90
N PRO A 26 -6.34 -3.59 -12.93
CA PRO A 26 -7.03 -4.77 -13.44
C PRO A 26 -8.17 -5.18 -12.49
N VAL A 27 -9.34 -5.50 -13.07
CA VAL A 27 -10.56 -5.85 -12.34
C VAL A 27 -10.54 -7.32 -11.95
N ALA A 28 -11.08 -7.66 -10.77
CA ALA A 28 -11.20 -9.04 -10.32
C ALA A 28 -12.18 -9.84 -11.22
N ALA A 29 -12.04 -11.18 -11.22
CA ALA A 29 -13.00 -12.06 -11.88
C ALA A 29 -14.39 -11.91 -11.25
N SER A 30 -15.43 -12.17 -12.03
CA SER A 30 -16.83 -12.19 -11.57
C SER A 30 -17.25 -10.91 -10.83
N THR A 31 -16.75 -9.75 -11.29
CA THR A 31 -16.90 -8.46 -10.60
C THR A 31 -17.49 -7.42 -11.55
N THR A 32 -18.52 -6.69 -11.10
CA THR A 32 -19.03 -5.49 -11.76
C THR A 32 -18.66 -4.27 -10.94
N ILE A 33 -18.06 -3.28 -11.57
CA ILE A 33 -17.72 -1.97 -10.99
C ILE A 33 -18.54 -0.91 -11.72
N TYR A 34 -19.23 -0.06 -10.97
CA TYR A 34 -19.95 1.07 -11.52
C TYR A 34 -19.08 2.32 -11.52
N LYS A 35 -19.26 3.18 -12.53
CA LYS A 35 -18.66 4.52 -12.54
C LYS A 35 -18.98 5.26 -11.25
N GLY A 36 -17.96 5.89 -10.66
CA GLY A 36 -18.09 6.63 -9.41
C GLY A 36 -18.11 5.75 -8.14
N ALA A 37 -18.06 4.44 -8.25
CA ALA A 37 -17.92 3.55 -7.09
C ALA A 37 -16.62 3.83 -6.34
N LEU A 38 -16.66 3.80 -5.01
CA LEU A 38 -15.46 3.68 -4.19
C LEU A 38 -14.87 2.30 -4.43
N VAL A 39 -13.60 2.23 -4.82
CA VAL A 39 -12.95 0.99 -5.21
C VAL A 39 -11.75 0.68 -4.35
N ALA A 40 -11.49 -0.61 -4.21
CA ALA A 40 -10.42 -1.14 -3.38
C ALA A 40 -9.64 -2.24 -4.12
N ILE A 41 -8.41 -2.47 -3.70
CA ILE A 41 -7.58 -3.61 -4.14
C ILE A 41 -7.75 -4.74 -3.13
N ASN A 42 -8.05 -5.93 -3.62
CA ASN A 42 -8.10 -7.16 -2.83
C ASN A 42 -6.68 -7.73 -2.57
N ALA A 43 -6.58 -8.80 -1.78
CA ALA A 43 -5.30 -9.42 -1.44
C ALA A 43 -4.50 -9.89 -2.68
N SER A 44 -5.18 -10.28 -3.75
CA SER A 44 -4.54 -10.73 -5.01
C SER A 44 -4.15 -9.59 -5.96
N GLY A 45 -4.40 -8.32 -5.58
CA GLY A 45 -4.02 -7.16 -6.39
C GLY A 45 -5.03 -6.75 -7.45
N TYR A 46 -6.25 -7.26 -7.41
CA TYR A 46 -7.31 -6.91 -8.35
C TYR A 46 -8.31 -5.93 -7.76
N LEU A 47 -8.84 -5.06 -8.64
CA LEU A 47 -9.82 -4.05 -8.27
C LEU A 47 -11.20 -4.66 -8.02
N VAL A 48 -11.82 -4.27 -6.93
CA VAL A 48 -13.18 -4.64 -6.52
C VAL A 48 -13.93 -3.41 -5.99
N PRO A 49 -15.27 -3.40 -5.98
CA PRO A 49 -16.03 -2.40 -5.22
C PRO A 49 -15.64 -2.44 -3.74
N ALA A 50 -15.52 -1.29 -3.11
CA ALA A 50 -15.26 -1.24 -1.68
C ALA A 50 -16.42 -1.84 -0.89
N SER A 51 -16.11 -2.54 0.18
CA SER A 51 -17.06 -3.15 1.10
C SER A 51 -16.51 -3.18 2.52
N ALA A 52 -17.32 -3.60 3.47
CA ALA A 52 -16.89 -3.77 4.87
C ALA A 52 -16.03 -5.03 5.03
N ASP A 53 -14.92 -5.09 4.31
CA ASP A 53 -13.91 -6.15 4.41
C ASP A 53 -12.54 -5.51 4.74
N ARG A 54 -12.03 -5.81 5.91
CA ARG A 54 -10.75 -5.29 6.44
C ARG A 54 -9.52 -5.64 5.57
N ASN A 55 -9.64 -6.67 4.71
CA ASN A 55 -8.53 -7.08 3.84
C ASN A 55 -8.45 -6.25 2.56
N LEU A 56 -9.44 -5.39 2.31
CA LEU A 56 -9.45 -4.48 1.18
C LEU A 56 -8.63 -3.22 1.48
N ARG A 57 -8.00 -2.69 0.44
CA ARG A 57 -7.30 -1.39 0.45
C ARG A 57 -8.00 -0.43 -0.49
N VAL A 58 -8.72 0.54 0.06
CA VAL A 58 -9.37 1.57 -0.75
C VAL A 58 -8.32 2.41 -1.47
N VAL A 59 -8.52 2.61 -2.77
CA VAL A 59 -7.52 3.26 -3.64
C VAL A 59 -8.04 4.49 -4.35
N GLY A 60 -9.33 4.72 -4.35
CA GLY A 60 -9.97 5.88 -4.98
C GLY A 60 -11.38 5.58 -5.48
N ILE A 61 -11.83 6.29 -6.50
CA ILE A 61 -13.09 6.05 -7.19
C ILE A 61 -12.86 5.56 -8.62
N ALA A 62 -13.79 4.78 -9.14
CA ALA A 62 -13.80 4.35 -10.55
C ALA A 62 -14.15 5.53 -11.48
N GLU A 63 -13.29 5.81 -12.46
CA GLU A 63 -13.56 6.83 -13.50
C GLU A 63 -14.66 6.37 -14.44
N ASP A 64 -14.64 5.08 -14.80
CA ASP A 64 -15.64 4.43 -15.66
C ASP A 64 -16.11 3.11 -15.04
N GLY A 65 -17.22 2.60 -15.53
CA GLY A 65 -17.73 1.29 -15.15
C GLY A 65 -17.03 0.16 -15.90
N ALA A 66 -17.03 -1.05 -15.32
CA ALA A 66 -16.59 -2.29 -15.98
C ALA A 66 -17.45 -3.46 -15.52
N ASP A 67 -17.98 -4.23 -16.46
CA ASP A 67 -18.70 -5.47 -16.19
C ASP A 67 -17.83 -6.68 -16.54
N ASN A 68 -17.12 -7.18 -15.54
CA ASN A 68 -16.29 -8.39 -15.62
C ASN A 68 -16.99 -9.59 -14.95
N SER A 69 -18.33 -9.58 -14.89
CA SER A 69 -19.11 -10.62 -14.21
C SER A 69 -18.94 -12.01 -14.80
N ALA A 70 -18.66 -12.11 -16.09
CA ALA A 70 -18.39 -13.37 -16.81
C ALA A 70 -16.91 -13.55 -17.17
N GLY A 71 -16.03 -12.59 -16.86
CA GLY A 71 -14.61 -12.58 -17.24
C GLY A 71 -13.69 -13.13 -16.16
N SER A 72 -12.44 -13.36 -16.57
CA SER A 72 -11.33 -13.71 -15.68
C SER A 72 -10.72 -12.47 -15.04
N ALA A 73 -9.93 -12.66 -13.97
CA ALA A 73 -9.23 -11.57 -13.33
C ALA A 73 -8.21 -10.92 -14.29
N GLY A 74 -8.31 -9.62 -14.46
CA GLY A 74 -7.44 -8.83 -15.33
C GLY A 74 -7.93 -8.69 -16.78
N ASP A 75 -9.04 -9.32 -17.19
CA ASP A 75 -9.58 -9.17 -18.55
C ASP A 75 -10.00 -7.73 -18.85
N LEU A 76 -10.45 -7.00 -17.83
CA LEU A 76 -10.80 -5.58 -17.91
C LEU A 76 -9.96 -4.74 -16.95
N THR A 77 -9.78 -3.47 -17.29
CA THR A 77 -9.12 -2.47 -16.44
C THR A 77 -10.02 -1.27 -16.22
N VAL A 78 -9.92 -0.65 -15.04
CA VAL A 78 -10.60 0.59 -14.69
C VAL A 78 -9.57 1.61 -14.23
N VAL A 79 -9.70 2.84 -14.71
CA VAL A 79 -8.90 3.97 -14.21
C VAL A 79 -9.44 4.41 -12.86
N VAL A 80 -8.57 4.47 -11.86
CA VAL A 80 -8.90 4.91 -10.51
C VAL A 80 -8.47 6.35 -10.32
N LEU A 81 -9.41 7.21 -9.94
CA LEU A 81 -9.17 8.61 -9.61
C LEU A 81 -9.05 8.82 -8.11
N ARG A 82 -8.15 9.71 -7.72
CA ARG A 82 -7.99 10.19 -6.34
C ARG A 82 -8.46 11.63 -6.25
N GLY A 83 -8.93 12.04 -5.09
CA GLY A 83 -9.39 13.40 -4.88
C GLY A 83 -10.45 13.48 -3.79
N VAL A 84 -11.11 14.64 -3.69
CA VAL A 84 -12.17 14.87 -2.72
C VAL A 84 -13.52 14.65 -3.41
N TYR A 85 -14.26 13.66 -2.93
CA TYR A 85 -15.56 13.25 -3.50
C TYR A 85 -16.63 13.12 -2.44
N LEU A 86 -17.88 13.31 -2.84
CA LEU A 86 -19.06 13.19 -1.99
C LEU A 86 -19.52 11.73 -1.92
N PHE A 87 -19.69 11.23 -0.70
CA PHE A 87 -20.22 9.89 -0.40
C PHE A 87 -21.45 9.98 0.48
N ALA A 88 -22.29 8.96 0.43
CA ALA A 88 -23.39 8.84 1.35
C ALA A 88 -22.87 8.66 2.80
N ASN A 89 -23.50 9.32 3.75
CA ASN A 89 -23.18 9.16 5.15
C ASN A 89 -23.86 7.91 5.71
N SER A 90 -23.21 7.19 6.60
CA SER A 90 -23.84 6.15 7.38
C SER A 90 -24.92 6.73 8.32
N SER A 91 -25.63 5.88 9.03
CA SER A 91 -26.70 6.29 9.93
C SER A 91 -26.37 6.01 11.39
N THR A 92 -27.15 6.59 12.30
CA THR A 92 -27.08 6.36 13.73
C THR A 92 -25.70 6.64 14.34
N THR A 93 -25.17 5.77 15.18
CA THR A 93 -23.87 5.91 15.85
C THR A 93 -22.67 5.84 14.91
N ALA A 94 -22.85 5.35 13.69
CA ALA A 94 -21.81 5.26 12.69
C ALA A 94 -21.75 6.47 11.75
N ALA A 95 -22.68 7.42 11.87
CA ALA A 95 -22.71 8.63 11.05
C ALA A 95 -21.47 9.50 11.30
N VAL A 96 -20.87 9.98 10.21
CA VAL A 96 -19.81 11.00 10.23
C VAL A 96 -20.43 12.35 10.54
N SER A 97 -19.83 13.13 11.41
CA SER A 97 -20.27 14.46 11.84
C SER A 97 -19.17 15.50 11.63
N ASP A 98 -19.47 16.78 11.84
CA ASP A 98 -18.47 17.85 11.76
C ASP A 98 -17.29 17.65 12.73
N ALA A 99 -17.51 16.98 13.85
CA ALA A 99 -16.44 16.64 14.80
C ALA A 99 -15.43 15.63 14.24
N ASP A 100 -15.73 14.99 13.12
CA ASP A 100 -14.87 14.02 12.45
C ASP A 100 -14.07 14.64 11.28
N ILE A 101 -14.23 15.94 11.02
CA ILE A 101 -13.43 16.64 9.98
C ILE A 101 -11.94 16.54 10.33
N GLY A 102 -11.14 16.16 9.32
CA GLY A 102 -9.71 15.89 9.45
C GLY A 102 -9.36 14.48 9.92
N ARG A 103 -10.33 13.69 10.37
CA ARG A 103 -10.15 12.28 10.77
C ARG A 103 -10.41 11.32 9.60
N PHE A 104 -10.00 10.08 9.77
CA PHE A 104 -10.34 9.01 8.82
C PHE A 104 -11.79 8.58 8.96
N CYS A 105 -12.40 8.26 7.81
CA CYS A 105 -13.64 7.52 7.73
C CYS A 105 -13.41 6.17 7.03
N TYR A 106 -14.40 5.29 7.11
CA TYR A 106 -14.26 3.89 6.72
C TYR A 106 -15.36 3.50 5.73
N ALA A 107 -15.02 2.64 4.76
CA ALA A 107 -15.98 2.17 3.77
C ALA A 107 -16.97 1.18 4.39
N VAL A 108 -18.26 1.43 4.16
CA VAL A 108 -19.34 0.48 4.45
C VAL A 108 -19.65 -0.34 3.21
N ASP A 109 -19.70 0.33 2.08
CA ASP A 109 -19.85 -0.20 0.73
C ASP A 109 -19.19 0.77 -0.28
N ASP A 110 -19.41 0.58 -1.56
CA ASP A 110 -18.85 1.37 -2.64
C ASP A 110 -19.44 2.80 -2.79
N ASN A 111 -20.41 3.14 -1.95
CA ASN A 111 -21.10 4.41 -1.94
C ASN A 111 -21.18 5.09 -0.58
N THR A 112 -21.03 4.34 0.52
CA THR A 112 -21.33 4.79 1.88
C THR A 112 -20.08 4.76 2.76
N VAL A 113 -19.87 5.82 3.55
CA VAL A 113 -18.80 5.93 4.55
C VAL A 113 -19.33 6.05 5.97
N ALA A 114 -18.52 5.64 6.94
CA ALA A 114 -18.83 5.65 8.37
C ALA A 114 -17.66 6.23 9.18
N ARG A 115 -17.95 6.78 10.39
CA ARG A 115 -16.97 7.40 11.28
C ARG A 115 -16.00 6.42 11.96
N HIS A 116 -16.34 5.12 12.04
CA HIS A 116 -15.51 4.11 12.70
C HIS A 116 -15.44 2.80 11.92
N ASN A 117 -14.40 2.03 12.18
CA ASN A 117 -14.10 0.80 11.45
C ASN A 117 -14.89 -0.44 11.87
N ALA A 118 -15.94 -0.29 12.68
CA ALA A 118 -16.80 -1.39 13.16
C ALA A 118 -15.98 -2.59 13.72
N VAL A 119 -15.10 -2.31 14.69
CA VAL A 119 -14.22 -3.30 15.35
C VAL A 119 -13.24 -3.96 14.36
N GLY A 120 -12.71 -3.14 13.43
CA GLY A 120 -11.71 -3.59 12.48
C GLY A 120 -12.24 -4.36 11.27
N THR A 121 -13.53 -4.27 10.97
CA THR A 121 -14.10 -4.94 9.78
C THR A 121 -14.12 -4.06 8.54
N ARG A 122 -14.00 -2.73 8.67
CA ARG A 122 -14.10 -1.78 7.57
C ARG A 122 -12.72 -1.25 7.19
N PRO A 123 -12.38 -1.17 5.91
CA PRO A 123 -11.16 -0.52 5.45
C PRO A 123 -11.30 1.01 5.54
N ALA A 124 -10.20 1.72 5.74
CA ALA A 124 -10.17 3.17 5.67
C ALA A 124 -10.56 3.65 4.26
N ALA A 125 -11.54 4.54 4.16
CA ALA A 125 -12.00 5.12 2.89
C ALA A 125 -11.22 6.38 2.50
N GLY A 126 -10.81 7.18 3.47
CA GLY A 126 -10.11 8.43 3.27
C GLY A 126 -10.26 9.37 4.45
N ARG A 127 -9.83 10.62 4.26
CA ARG A 127 -9.92 11.69 5.26
C ARG A 127 -11.18 12.52 5.03
N VAL A 128 -11.92 12.80 6.09
CA VAL A 128 -13.11 13.67 6.04
C VAL A 128 -12.67 15.12 5.84
N ILE A 129 -13.14 15.76 4.77
CA ILE A 129 -12.88 17.16 4.44
C ILE A 129 -14.06 18.04 4.83
N GLY A 130 -15.28 17.51 4.78
CA GLY A 130 -16.48 18.23 5.18
C GLY A 130 -17.69 17.31 5.24
N VAL A 131 -18.70 17.78 5.97
CA VAL A 131 -19.99 17.07 6.12
C VAL A 131 -21.10 18.04 5.71
N GLY A 132 -22.09 17.57 4.98
CA GLY A 132 -23.21 18.37 4.54
C GLY A 132 -24.50 17.56 4.49
N THR A 133 -25.60 18.21 4.14
CA THR A 133 -26.91 17.58 4.01
C THR A 133 -26.97 16.49 2.94
N GLU A 134 -26.09 16.59 1.94
CA GLU A 134 -26.00 15.61 0.83
C GLU A 134 -25.11 14.42 1.16
N GLY A 135 -24.24 14.50 2.19
CA GLY A 135 -23.32 13.44 2.56
C GLY A 135 -21.99 13.95 3.12
N VAL A 136 -20.93 13.17 2.92
CA VAL A 136 -19.59 13.39 3.45
C VAL A 136 -18.62 13.61 2.30
N TYR A 137 -17.88 14.72 2.31
CA TYR A 137 -16.75 14.95 1.41
C TYR A 137 -15.52 14.26 1.96
N VAL A 138 -15.00 13.30 1.21
CA VAL A 138 -13.85 12.48 1.60
C VAL A 138 -12.74 12.61 0.59
N GLU A 139 -11.54 12.93 1.07
CA GLU A 139 -10.32 12.82 0.28
C GLU A 139 -9.93 11.35 0.19
N THR A 140 -10.14 10.77 -1.01
CA THR A 140 -9.89 9.36 -1.27
C THR A 140 -8.52 9.14 -1.92
N GLY A 141 -7.96 7.98 -1.71
CA GLY A 141 -6.69 7.57 -2.28
C GLY A 141 -5.95 6.64 -1.33
N LEU A 142 -4.69 6.32 -1.64
CA LEU A 142 -3.83 5.67 -0.67
C LEU A 142 -3.58 6.64 0.48
N VAL A 143 -4.24 6.38 1.57
CA VAL A 143 -4.19 7.24 2.75
C VAL A 143 -2.94 6.88 3.52
N THR A 144 -2.15 7.89 3.89
CA THR A 144 -1.25 7.75 5.03
C THR A 144 -2.13 7.60 6.25
N ASP A 145 -2.07 6.47 6.94
CA ASP A 145 -2.71 6.35 8.24
C ASP A 145 -2.12 7.38 9.24
N GLU A 146 -2.75 7.50 10.41
CA GLU A 146 -2.35 8.47 11.44
C GLU A 146 -0.90 8.26 11.94
N GLU A 147 -0.25 7.15 11.55
CA GLU A 147 1.13 6.78 11.94
C GLU A 147 2.19 7.17 10.91
N GLY A 148 1.85 7.99 9.89
CA GLY A 148 2.80 8.43 8.85
C GLY A 148 3.16 7.36 7.82
N VAL A 149 2.36 6.33 7.70
CA VAL A 149 2.50 5.26 6.71
C VAL A 149 2.18 5.81 5.32
N ARG A 150 3.04 5.53 4.35
CA ARG A 150 2.85 5.93 2.96
C ARG A 150 2.94 4.73 2.04
N ASP A 151 1.85 4.43 1.37
CA ASP A 151 1.75 3.38 0.38
C ASP A 151 1.65 3.97 -1.04
N ILE A 152 2.27 3.30 -2.01
CA ILE A 152 2.16 3.61 -3.44
C ILE A 152 1.69 2.37 -4.19
N MET A 153 1.13 2.56 -5.39
CA MET A 153 0.69 1.49 -6.28
C MET A 153 1.58 1.40 -7.52
N LEU A 154 1.96 0.18 -7.86
CA LEU A 154 2.66 -0.16 -9.10
C LEU A 154 2.08 -1.47 -9.63
N LEU A 155 2.25 -1.76 -10.93
CA LEU A 155 1.98 -3.10 -11.42
C LEU A 155 3.10 -4.05 -10.99
N ALA A 156 2.75 -5.28 -10.66
CA ALA A 156 3.72 -6.33 -10.40
C ALA A 156 4.36 -6.78 -11.72
N GLY A 157 5.67 -6.66 -11.85
CA GLY A 157 6.43 -7.07 -13.02
C GLY A 157 6.70 -8.57 -13.09
N ALA A 158 6.37 -9.30 -12.03
CA ALA A 158 6.45 -10.76 -11.89
C ALA A 158 5.39 -11.23 -10.92
N ASP A 159 5.21 -12.55 -10.79
CA ASP A 159 4.35 -13.12 -9.75
C ASP A 159 4.96 -12.88 -8.36
N LEU A 160 4.27 -12.09 -7.54
CA LEU A 160 4.64 -11.73 -6.16
C LEU A 160 3.68 -12.36 -5.14
N SER A 161 2.82 -13.30 -5.54
CA SER A 161 1.77 -13.88 -4.69
C SER A 161 2.30 -14.60 -3.44
N ALA A 162 3.51 -15.17 -3.50
CA ALA A 162 4.18 -15.83 -2.38
C ALA A 162 5.11 -14.89 -1.57
N ARG A 163 5.04 -13.58 -1.80
CA ARG A 163 6.04 -12.62 -1.28
C ARG A 163 5.46 -11.53 -0.37
N LEU A 164 4.32 -11.77 0.24
CA LEU A 164 3.71 -10.83 1.19
C LEU A 164 4.70 -10.40 2.27
N HIS A 165 4.78 -9.10 2.53
CA HIS A 165 5.70 -8.47 3.49
C HIS A 165 7.20 -8.66 3.17
N LEU A 166 7.55 -8.89 1.91
CA LEU A 166 8.93 -8.91 1.46
C LEU A 166 9.32 -7.61 0.73
N PRO A 167 10.59 -7.24 0.74
CA PRO A 167 11.13 -6.11 -0.01
C PRO A 167 10.92 -6.24 -1.52
N VAL A 168 10.55 -5.13 -2.13
CA VAL A 168 10.46 -4.98 -3.58
C VAL A 168 11.29 -3.81 -4.07
N LYS A 169 11.79 -3.92 -5.30
CA LYS A 169 12.50 -2.86 -6.01
C LYS A 169 11.76 -2.44 -7.27
N LEU A 170 12.12 -1.30 -7.82
CA LEU A 170 11.59 -0.83 -9.09
C LEU A 170 12.39 -1.47 -10.25
N SER A 171 11.67 -2.02 -11.23
CA SER A 171 12.20 -2.42 -12.52
C SER A 171 11.45 -1.67 -13.61
N THR A 172 12.11 -0.69 -14.24
CA THR A 172 11.48 0.26 -15.16
C THR A 172 10.31 0.99 -14.50
N THR A 173 9.07 0.47 -14.62
CA THR A 173 7.84 1.06 -14.06
C THR A 173 7.05 0.08 -13.17
N THR A 174 7.59 -1.12 -12.94
CA THR A 174 6.91 -2.20 -12.22
C THR A 174 7.65 -2.56 -10.93
N ALA A 175 6.90 -3.12 -9.97
CA ALA A 175 7.47 -3.69 -8.75
C ALA A 175 7.93 -5.13 -9.02
N VAL A 176 9.16 -5.44 -8.64
CA VAL A 176 9.72 -6.80 -8.70
C VAL A 176 10.40 -7.15 -7.38
N SER A 177 10.64 -8.43 -7.15
CA SER A 177 11.33 -8.89 -5.93
C SER A 177 12.73 -8.29 -5.81
N ALA A 178 13.10 -7.86 -4.62
CA ALA A 178 14.47 -7.57 -4.24
C ALA A 178 15.07 -8.87 -3.66
N THR A 179 16.11 -9.40 -4.30
CA THR A 179 16.71 -10.71 -3.95
C THR A 179 18.24 -10.71 -3.97
N THR A 180 18.86 -9.55 -4.22
CA THR A 180 20.31 -9.39 -4.13
C THR A 180 20.71 -8.86 -2.76
N ALA A 181 21.74 -9.42 -2.16
CA ALA A 181 22.20 -8.99 -0.84
C ALA A 181 22.49 -7.49 -0.81
N GLY A 182 21.89 -6.78 0.12
CA GLY A 182 22.11 -5.37 0.36
C GLY A 182 21.74 -4.44 -0.80
N GLU A 183 20.92 -4.88 -1.77
CA GLU A 183 20.46 -4.01 -2.85
C GLU A 183 19.45 -2.95 -2.35
N PRO A 184 19.36 -1.80 -3.04
CA PRO A 184 18.37 -0.79 -2.72
C PRO A 184 16.96 -1.32 -3.02
N ILE A 185 16.01 -0.99 -2.14
CA ILE A 185 14.60 -1.33 -2.31
C ILE A 185 13.76 -0.08 -2.51
N LEU A 186 12.58 -0.27 -3.09
CA LEU A 186 11.54 0.75 -3.14
C LEU A 186 10.73 0.78 -1.83
N GLY A 187 10.45 -0.38 -1.27
CA GLY A 187 9.67 -0.54 -0.04
C GLY A 187 9.27 -1.99 0.21
N ILE A 188 8.27 -2.18 1.07
CA ILE A 188 7.76 -3.50 1.46
C ILE A 188 6.37 -3.69 0.87
N GLN A 189 6.15 -4.80 0.15
CA GLN A 189 4.83 -5.09 -0.41
C GLN A 189 3.81 -5.42 0.67
N GLN A 190 2.59 -4.92 0.49
CA GLN A 190 1.48 -5.01 1.45
C GLN A 190 0.34 -5.92 1.00
N ASN A 191 0.42 -6.48 -0.20
CA ASN A 191 -0.51 -7.46 -0.75
C ASN A 191 0.27 -8.52 -1.53
N ALA A 192 -0.39 -9.56 -2.02
CA ALA A 192 0.23 -10.71 -2.69
C ALA A 192 -0.22 -10.78 -4.17
N PRO A 193 0.23 -9.83 -5.04
CA PRO A 193 -0.26 -9.71 -6.40
C PRO A 193 0.35 -10.77 -7.33
N ALA A 194 -0.46 -11.29 -8.26
CA ALA A 194 0.03 -12.00 -9.43
C ALA A 194 0.74 -11.03 -10.41
N SER A 195 1.46 -11.55 -11.40
CA SER A 195 2.08 -10.73 -12.45
C SER A 195 1.03 -9.88 -13.17
N GLY A 196 1.31 -8.60 -13.37
CA GLY A 196 0.40 -7.63 -13.99
C GLY A 196 -0.69 -7.07 -13.06
N ALA A 197 -0.90 -7.63 -11.87
CA ALA A 197 -1.82 -7.11 -10.88
C ALA A 197 -1.21 -5.94 -10.07
N VAL A 198 -2.03 -5.21 -9.33
CA VAL A 198 -1.56 -4.08 -8.52
C VAL A 198 -0.78 -4.56 -7.31
N CYS A 199 0.48 -4.15 -7.21
CA CYS A 199 1.31 -4.26 -6.01
C CYS A 199 1.20 -2.97 -5.19
N ILE A 200 0.76 -3.09 -3.95
CA ILE A 200 0.77 -2.00 -2.97
C ILE A 200 2.09 -2.06 -2.22
N VAL A 201 2.88 -1.00 -2.30
CA VAL A 201 4.22 -0.93 -1.72
C VAL A 201 4.25 0.14 -0.64
N ARG A 202 4.57 -0.24 0.59
CA ARG A 202 4.83 0.70 1.68
C ARG A 202 6.21 1.29 1.54
N VAL A 203 6.29 2.61 1.37
CA VAL A 203 7.54 3.34 1.15
C VAL A 203 7.97 4.18 2.35
N ALA A 204 7.11 4.36 3.35
CA ALA A 204 7.43 5.05 4.60
C ALA A 204 6.54 4.55 5.74
N GLY A 205 6.99 4.75 7.00
CA GLY A 205 6.28 4.36 8.20
C GLY A 205 6.62 2.94 8.67
N ILE A 206 5.74 2.36 9.51
CA ILE A 206 5.92 1.03 10.07
C ILE A 206 5.33 -0.03 9.14
N SER A 207 6.06 -1.11 8.92
CA SER A 207 5.63 -2.24 8.08
C SER A 207 5.91 -3.58 8.76
N ASN A 208 5.04 -4.55 8.51
CA ASN A 208 5.40 -5.95 8.68
C ASN A 208 6.54 -6.30 7.72
N ILE A 209 7.43 -7.19 8.15
CA ILE A 209 8.57 -7.68 7.38
C ILE A 209 8.84 -9.15 7.73
N ILE A 210 9.15 -9.98 6.73
CA ILE A 210 9.57 -11.36 6.98
C ILE A 210 11.07 -11.36 7.24
N LEU A 211 11.47 -11.96 8.36
CA LEU A 211 12.86 -12.09 8.80
C LEU A 211 13.53 -13.26 8.11
N GLY A 212 14.79 -13.12 7.73
CA GLY A 212 15.62 -14.14 7.07
C GLY A 212 16.77 -14.63 7.97
N ASP A 213 16.78 -14.16 9.21
CA ASP A 213 17.76 -14.54 10.24
C ASP A 213 17.16 -14.21 11.61
N THR A 214 17.84 -14.59 12.69
CA THR A 214 17.52 -14.12 14.04
C THR A 214 17.89 -12.65 14.17
N ILE A 215 16.89 -11.76 14.25
CA ILE A 215 17.07 -10.32 14.26
C ILE A 215 16.59 -9.73 15.58
N SER A 216 17.47 -8.97 16.23
CA SER A 216 17.15 -8.26 17.46
C SER A 216 16.50 -6.90 17.19
N VAL A 217 15.70 -6.42 18.15
CA VAL A 217 15.18 -5.04 18.15
C VAL A 217 16.34 -4.03 18.08
N GLY A 218 16.16 -3.00 17.27
CA GLY A 218 17.18 -1.96 17.04
C GLY A 218 18.20 -2.32 15.94
N ALA A 219 18.16 -3.52 15.36
CA ALA A 219 19.02 -3.87 14.25
C ALA A 219 18.65 -3.09 12.97
N GLN A 220 19.64 -2.61 12.24
CA GLN A 220 19.46 -2.07 10.89
C GLN A 220 19.19 -3.22 9.91
N LEU A 221 18.25 -3.02 8.98
CA LEU A 221 17.78 -4.06 8.08
C LEU A 221 18.26 -3.84 6.64
N ALA A 222 18.73 -4.94 6.04
CA ALA A 222 19.12 -5.05 4.63
C ALA A 222 18.43 -6.26 3.98
N VAL A 223 18.47 -6.33 2.65
CA VAL A 223 17.95 -7.47 1.89
C VAL A 223 18.88 -8.67 2.02
N GLU A 224 18.32 -9.84 2.31
CA GLU A 224 19.01 -11.12 2.23
C GLU A 224 19.08 -11.63 0.78
N ALA A 225 20.21 -12.26 0.42
CA ALA A 225 20.38 -12.87 -0.89
C ALA A 225 19.39 -14.01 -1.14
N ALA A 226 18.92 -14.16 -2.36
CA ALA A 226 18.05 -15.19 -2.88
C ALA A 226 16.63 -15.18 -2.30
N SER A 227 16.45 -15.18 -0.98
CA SER A 227 15.14 -15.17 -0.33
C SER A 227 14.43 -13.81 -0.45
N GLY A 228 15.21 -12.71 -0.43
CA GLY A 228 14.71 -11.33 -0.35
C GLY A 228 14.07 -10.99 0.99
N ARG A 229 14.27 -11.79 2.04
CA ARG A 229 13.85 -11.50 3.41
C ARG A 229 14.71 -10.40 4.02
N ALA A 230 14.32 -9.90 5.17
CA ALA A 230 15.14 -8.96 5.93
C ALA A 230 16.22 -9.70 6.71
N LYS A 231 17.43 -9.18 6.67
CA LYS A 231 18.52 -9.59 7.58
C LYS A 231 19.13 -8.37 8.25
N ALA A 232 19.87 -8.59 9.34
CA ALA A 232 20.66 -7.54 9.94
C ALA A 232 21.71 -7.03 8.93
N ALA A 233 21.80 -5.71 8.76
CA ALA A 233 22.81 -5.10 7.90
C ALA A 233 24.19 -5.31 8.52
N VAL A 234 25.12 -5.82 7.72
CA VAL A 234 26.52 -5.99 8.15
C VAL A 234 27.30 -4.76 7.73
N VAL A 235 27.88 -4.08 8.71
CA VAL A 235 28.89 -3.04 8.44
C VAL A 235 30.20 -3.76 8.22
N THR A 236 30.70 -3.76 6.98
CA THR A 236 32.06 -4.25 6.71
C THR A 236 33.04 -3.19 7.16
N THR A 237 33.72 -3.38 8.28
CA THR A 237 34.90 -2.58 8.63
C THR A 237 36.00 -2.88 7.64
N VAL A 238 36.44 -1.88 6.90
CA VAL A 238 37.65 -1.98 6.10
C VAL A 238 38.84 -1.79 7.04
N ASP A 239 39.57 -2.86 7.31
CA ASP A 239 40.79 -2.79 8.11
C ASP A 239 41.85 -2.01 7.32
N ALA A 240 42.25 -0.85 7.82
CA ALA A 240 43.23 0.05 7.19
C ALA A 240 44.68 -0.41 7.46
N SER A 241 44.93 -1.70 7.59
CA SER A 241 46.28 -2.22 7.70
C SER A 241 46.92 -2.36 6.32
N GLY A 242 47.41 -1.29 5.74
CA GLY A 242 48.48 -1.10 4.73
C GLY A 242 48.81 -2.15 3.65
N ALA A 243 48.08 -3.23 3.54
CA ALA A 243 48.14 -4.17 2.45
C ALA A 243 47.06 -3.89 1.44
N SER A 244 47.44 -3.80 0.14
CA SER A 244 46.56 -3.55 -0.99
C SER A 244 45.31 -4.43 -0.96
N ALA A 245 44.33 -4.06 -0.15
CA ALA A 245 43.03 -4.67 -0.08
C ALA A 245 42.19 -4.05 -1.21
N THR A 246 41.92 -4.83 -2.24
CA THR A 246 40.81 -4.56 -3.15
C THR A 246 39.53 -4.75 -2.33
N ALA A 247 39.26 -3.80 -1.46
CA ALA A 247 38.06 -3.79 -0.67
C ALA A 247 36.90 -3.41 -1.59
N ALA A 248 36.27 -4.40 -2.19
CA ALA A 248 34.90 -4.27 -2.63
C ALA A 248 34.05 -4.05 -1.37
N SER A 249 33.89 -2.78 -0.93
CA SER A 249 32.96 -2.43 0.11
C SER A 249 31.54 -2.63 -0.45
N THR A 250 31.03 -3.83 -0.35
CA THR A 250 29.60 -4.10 -0.56
C THR A 250 28.85 -3.58 0.67
N GLY A 251 28.77 -2.24 0.78
CA GLY A 251 27.93 -1.62 1.78
C GLY A 251 26.49 -2.06 1.56
N SER A 252 25.91 -2.72 2.56
CA SER A 252 24.49 -3.09 2.49
C SER A 252 23.63 -1.84 2.50
N TYR A 253 22.71 -1.73 1.54
CA TYR A 253 21.68 -0.69 1.61
C TYR A 253 20.77 -0.95 2.79
N VAL A 254 20.71 -0.01 3.75
CA VAL A 254 19.83 -0.07 4.90
C VAL A 254 18.49 0.52 4.53
N PHE A 255 17.44 -0.28 4.59
CA PHE A 255 16.09 0.17 4.28
C PHE A 255 15.25 0.46 5.52
N GLY A 256 15.62 -0.03 6.70
CA GLY A 256 14.81 0.15 7.89
C GLY A 256 15.52 -0.23 9.18
N LEU A 257 14.81 0.02 10.28
CA LEU A 257 15.18 -0.32 11.65
C LEU A 257 14.20 -1.36 12.17
N CYS A 258 14.68 -2.44 12.77
CA CYS A 258 13.85 -3.48 13.39
C CYS A 258 13.20 -2.95 14.69
N ILE A 259 11.86 -2.95 14.75
CA ILE A 259 11.09 -2.57 15.95
C ILE A 259 10.67 -3.82 16.72
N VAL A 260 10.28 -4.89 16.01
CA VAL A 260 9.97 -6.19 16.60
C VAL A 260 10.80 -7.24 15.88
N GLY A 261 11.74 -7.85 16.60
CA GLY A 261 12.60 -8.91 16.10
C GLY A 261 11.97 -10.30 16.23
N GLY A 262 12.71 -11.32 15.83
CA GLY A 262 12.29 -12.72 15.88
C GLY A 262 13.33 -13.64 15.24
N ALA A 263 12.96 -14.89 15.03
CA ALA A 263 13.77 -15.91 14.35
C ALA A 263 13.59 -15.85 12.82
N ASP A 264 14.38 -16.63 12.09
CA ASP A 264 14.21 -16.83 10.65
C ASP A 264 12.80 -17.33 10.31
N GLY A 265 12.16 -16.66 9.34
CA GLY A 265 10.80 -16.94 8.90
C GLY A 265 9.71 -16.22 9.70
N ASP A 266 10.02 -15.62 10.84
CA ASP A 266 9.04 -14.87 11.62
C ASP A 266 8.63 -13.56 10.90
N THR A 267 7.43 -13.07 11.25
CA THR A 267 6.99 -11.73 10.88
C THR A 267 7.37 -10.76 11.98
N GLY A 268 8.34 -9.88 11.67
CA GLY A 268 8.73 -8.76 12.53
C GLY A 268 8.04 -7.46 12.11
N LEU A 269 8.36 -6.37 12.81
CA LEU A 269 8.00 -5.00 12.45
C LEU A 269 9.25 -4.18 12.17
N CYS A 270 9.21 -3.36 11.12
CA CYS A 270 10.28 -2.41 10.81
C CYS A 270 9.76 -1.00 10.60
N LEU A 271 10.57 -0.02 10.96
CA LEU A 271 10.42 1.37 10.56
C LEU A 271 11.24 1.57 9.27
N LEU A 272 10.57 1.94 8.18
CA LEU A 272 11.24 2.25 6.91
C LEU A 272 11.95 3.60 7.01
N THR A 273 13.27 3.61 6.84
CA THR A 273 14.11 4.81 6.98
C THR A 273 14.82 5.19 5.69
N HIS A 274 15.00 4.23 4.76
CA HIS A 274 15.78 4.40 3.51
C HIS A 274 17.11 5.14 3.76
N ALA A 275 17.85 4.71 4.77
CA ALA A 275 19.09 5.37 5.22
C ALA A 275 20.25 5.32 4.19
N GLY A 276 20.03 4.59 3.07
CA GLY A 276 21.07 4.43 2.05
C GLY A 276 22.14 3.40 2.41
N ALA A 277 23.21 3.34 1.62
CA ALA A 277 24.35 2.52 1.95
C ALA A 277 25.08 3.12 3.15
N ILE A 278 25.40 2.28 4.15
CA ILE A 278 26.26 2.72 5.25
C ILE A 278 27.67 2.85 4.65
N PRO A 279 28.28 4.07 4.65
CA PRO A 279 29.68 4.20 4.29
C PRO A 279 30.50 3.36 5.27
N GLY A 280 31.45 2.58 4.78
CA GLY A 280 32.42 1.93 5.64
C GLY A 280 33.10 2.99 6.52
N THR A 281 33.11 2.80 7.83
CA THR A 281 33.91 3.66 8.73
C THR A 281 35.38 3.35 8.47
N TYR A 282 36.11 4.37 8.03
CA TYR A 282 37.57 4.31 8.01
C TYR A 282 38.02 4.38 9.47
N ALA A 283 38.69 3.35 9.95
CA ALA A 283 39.38 3.34 11.24
C ALA A 283 40.83 3.80 11.04
#